data_c109dc08fbd4ac038419caacd644a73a
#
_entry.id   c109dc08fbd4ac038419caacd644a73a
#
_cell.length_a   1.000
_cell.length_b   1.000
_cell.length_c   1.000
_cell.angle_alpha   90.00
_cell.angle_beta   90.00
_cell.angle_gamma   90.00
#
_symmetry.space_group_name_H-M   'P 1'
#
loop_
_entity.id
_entity.type
_entity.pdbx_description
1 polymer ?
#
loop_
_entity_poly.entity_id
_entity_poly.type
_entity_poly.pdbx_seq_one_letter_code
_entity_poly.pdbx_strand_id
1 'polypeptide(L)'
;ILAFIAAIAFLYVKEDIYQFISELKIKRIHTNIIVAIIGVLLFGFVGIVTVLRYKSYLNSTFDFGIFTQMYENMRQTGSVATTLERNRLLSHFGVHFSPIYYIALPIYFIFPSPVTVQLIQALMIALPVIPIVLIAREYRLSNWMTVGFTLLYALYPATSGGAVYDMHENCFL
;
A
#
# COMPACT_ATOMS: atom_id res chain seq x y z
N ILE A 1 22.39 17.91 11.71
CA ILE A 1 22.58 19.35 11.39
C ILE A 1 21.49 19.80 10.41
N LEU A 2 21.32 19.19 9.21
CA LEU A 2 20.32 19.60 8.21
C LEU A 2 18.89 19.58 8.75
N ALA A 3 18.49 18.54 9.51
CA ALA A 3 17.18 18.45 10.13
C ALA A 3 16.94 19.57 11.15
N PHE A 4 17.98 19.96 11.89
CA PHE A 4 17.90 21.05 12.86
C PHE A 4 17.75 22.41 12.18
N ILE A 5 18.52 22.65 11.12
CA ILE A 5 18.40 23.86 10.28
C ILE A 5 16.99 23.94 9.65
N ALA A 6 16.48 22.83 9.11
CA ALA A 6 15.13 22.77 8.54
C ALA A 6 14.06 23.04 9.61
N ALA A 7 14.21 22.52 10.82
CA ALA A 7 13.30 22.78 11.91
C ALA A 7 13.29 24.25 12.34
N ILE A 8 14.47 24.89 12.42
CA ILE A 8 14.59 26.33 12.71
C ILE A 8 13.95 27.15 11.59
N ALA A 9 14.29 26.87 10.32
CA ALA A 9 13.69 27.56 9.20
C ALA A 9 12.18 27.44 9.19
N PHE A 10 11.63 26.23 9.48
CA PHE A 10 10.20 26.02 9.62
C PHE A 10 9.56 26.89 10.71
N LEU A 11 10.23 27.05 11.87
CA LEU A 11 9.72 27.90 12.94
C LEU A 11 9.59 29.38 12.54
N TYR A 12 10.46 29.85 11.64
CA TYR A 12 10.41 31.25 11.14
C TYR A 12 9.31 31.45 10.10
N VAL A 13 9.05 30.46 9.25
CA VAL A 13 8.09 30.61 8.13
C VAL A 13 6.73 29.97 8.41
N LYS A 14 6.55 29.30 9.56
CA LYS A 14 5.30 28.57 9.88
C LYS A 14 4.06 29.45 9.87
N GLU A 15 4.16 30.70 10.37
CA GLU A 15 3.02 31.61 10.42
C GLU A 15 2.61 32.05 9.02
N ASP A 16 3.59 32.37 8.14
CA ASP A 16 3.33 32.74 6.75
C ASP A 16 2.73 31.56 5.99
N ILE A 17 3.27 30.36 6.21
CA ILE A 17 2.72 29.13 5.62
C ILE A 17 1.30 28.88 6.14
N TYR A 18 1.07 29.04 7.44
CA TYR A 18 -0.26 28.86 8.03
C TYR A 18 -1.27 29.86 7.48
N GLN A 19 -0.93 31.15 7.38
CA GLN A 19 -1.77 32.18 6.79
C GLN A 19 -2.08 31.86 5.34
N PHE A 20 -1.05 31.56 4.52
CA PHE A 20 -1.22 31.19 3.13
C PHE A 20 -2.16 29.98 2.96
N ILE A 21 -1.95 28.91 3.76
CA ILE A 21 -2.81 27.71 3.70
C ILE A 21 -4.23 28.03 4.17
N SER A 22 -4.41 28.89 5.18
CA SER A 22 -5.74 29.26 5.69
C SER A 22 -6.57 30.06 4.70
N GLU A 23 -5.91 30.84 3.83
CA GLU A 23 -6.55 31.60 2.74
C GLU A 23 -6.96 30.72 1.56
N LEU A 24 -6.27 29.59 1.36
CA LEU A 24 -6.58 28.63 0.31
C LEU A 24 -7.82 27.79 0.68
N LYS A 25 -8.99 28.26 0.26
CA LYS A 25 -10.26 27.52 0.46
C LYS A 25 -10.43 26.45 -0.60
N ILE A 26 -10.06 25.21 -0.26
CA ILE A 26 -10.36 24.04 -1.09
C ILE A 26 -11.72 23.44 -0.71
N LYS A 27 -12.59 23.18 -1.70
CA LYS A 27 -13.86 22.51 -1.47
C LYS A 27 -13.65 21.01 -1.21
N ARG A 28 -14.53 20.41 -0.39
CA ARG A 28 -14.48 18.97 -0.06
C ARG A 28 -14.44 18.06 -1.28
N ILE A 29 -15.14 18.44 -2.36
CA ILE A 29 -15.13 17.65 -3.60
C ILE A 29 -13.74 17.62 -4.24
N HIS A 30 -13.04 18.75 -4.27
CA HIS A 30 -11.68 18.81 -4.80
C HIS A 30 -10.70 18.02 -3.94
N THR A 31 -10.84 18.06 -2.60
CA THR A 31 -10.06 17.23 -1.68
C THR A 31 -10.23 15.76 -1.99
N ASN A 32 -11.46 15.27 -2.19
CA ASN A 32 -11.73 13.89 -2.53
C ASN A 32 -11.08 13.48 -3.85
N ILE A 33 -11.15 14.36 -4.85
CA ILE A 33 -10.53 14.14 -6.16
C ILE A 33 -9.00 14.05 -6.02
N ILE A 34 -8.38 14.98 -5.28
CA ILE A 34 -6.92 14.98 -5.07
C ILE A 34 -6.49 13.69 -4.35
N VAL A 35 -7.19 13.31 -3.27
CA VAL A 35 -6.89 12.08 -2.54
C VAL A 35 -7.06 10.83 -3.41
N ALA A 36 -8.12 10.79 -4.23
CA ALA A 36 -8.32 9.69 -5.18
C ALA A 36 -7.17 9.63 -6.20
N ILE A 37 -6.72 10.76 -6.73
CA ILE A 37 -5.57 10.83 -7.64
C ILE A 37 -4.31 10.32 -6.95
N ILE A 38 -4.04 10.73 -5.70
CA ILE A 38 -2.89 10.24 -4.93
C ILE A 38 -2.96 8.71 -4.77
N GLY A 39 -4.13 8.18 -4.42
CA GLY A 39 -4.33 6.72 -4.30
C GLY A 39 -4.09 5.98 -5.62
N VAL A 40 -4.61 6.51 -6.74
CA VAL A 40 -4.40 5.93 -8.09
C VAL A 40 -2.93 5.98 -8.49
N LEU A 41 -2.24 7.10 -8.22
CA LEU A 41 -0.81 7.23 -8.51
C LEU A 41 0.02 6.27 -7.66
N LEU A 42 -0.30 6.10 -6.37
CA LEU A 42 0.37 5.16 -5.50
C LEU A 42 0.15 3.71 -5.97
N PHE A 43 -1.09 3.33 -6.30
CA PHE A 43 -1.41 2.04 -6.89
C PHE A 43 -0.62 1.81 -8.18
N GLY A 44 -0.63 2.78 -9.09
CA GLY A 44 0.08 2.71 -10.37
C GLY A 44 1.59 2.57 -10.18
N PHE A 45 2.18 3.37 -9.31
CA PHE A 45 3.61 3.31 -9.02
C PHE A 45 4.02 1.94 -8.48
N VAL A 46 3.38 1.48 -7.39
CA VAL A 46 3.70 0.18 -6.79
C VAL A 46 3.42 -0.95 -7.77
N GLY A 47 2.26 -0.94 -8.44
CA GLY A 47 1.88 -1.97 -9.39
C GLY A 47 2.85 -2.07 -10.58
N ILE A 48 3.24 -0.94 -11.17
CA ILE A 48 4.19 -0.93 -12.29
C ILE A 48 5.55 -1.46 -11.84
N VAL A 49 6.08 -0.97 -10.70
CA VAL A 49 7.41 -1.39 -10.22
C VAL A 49 7.42 -2.89 -9.91
N THR A 50 6.42 -3.40 -9.17
CA THR A 50 6.37 -4.82 -8.78
C THR A 50 6.14 -5.74 -9.98
N VAL A 51 5.29 -5.36 -10.93
CA VAL A 51 5.07 -6.13 -12.17
C VAL A 51 6.31 -6.12 -13.06
N LEU A 52 7.02 -4.99 -13.18
CA LEU A 52 8.27 -4.93 -13.94
C LEU A 52 9.35 -5.79 -13.28
N ARG A 53 9.48 -5.78 -11.95
CA ARG A 53 10.38 -6.68 -11.21
C ARG A 53 10.09 -8.14 -11.54
N TYR A 54 8.81 -8.54 -11.48
CA TYR A 54 8.39 -9.90 -11.84
C TYR A 54 8.78 -10.26 -13.27
N LYS A 55 8.46 -9.40 -14.26
CA LYS A 55 8.78 -9.64 -15.68
C LYS A 55 10.29 -9.66 -15.94
N SER A 56 11.08 -9.00 -15.10
CA SER A 56 12.55 -8.97 -15.20
C SER A 56 13.23 -10.07 -14.37
N TYR A 57 12.47 -11.01 -13.80
CA TYR A 57 12.99 -12.11 -12.95
C TYR A 57 13.75 -11.61 -11.72
N LEU A 58 13.39 -10.45 -11.18
CA LEU A 58 14.03 -9.84 -10.00
C LEU A 58 13.31 -10.16 -8.68
N ASN A 59 12.26 -10.96 -8.71
CA ASN A 59 11.55 -11.41 -7.53
C ASN A 59 12.32 -12.55 -6.84
N SER A 60 12.22 -12.61 -5.52
CA SER A 60 12.65 -13.77 -4.75
C SER A 60 11.79 -14.99 -5.10
N THR A 61 12.43 -16.10 -5.44
CA THR A 61 11.69 -17.34 -5.67
C THR A 61 11.05 -17.89 -4.41
N PHE A 62 11.53 -17.49 -3.22
CA PHE A 62 11.01 -17.98 -1.96
C PHE A 62 9.69 -17.31 -1.60
N ASP A 63 9.69 -16.04 -1.19
CA ASP A 63 8.47 -15.36 -0.72
C ASP A 63 7.42 -15.25 -1.84
N PHE A 64 7.78 -14.69 -2.97
CA PHE A 64 6.85 -14.55 -4.09
C PHE A 64 6.30 -15.89 -4.61
N GLY A 65 7.15 -16.93 -4.62
CA GLY A 65 6.76 -18.28 -4.99
C GLY A 65 5.76 -18.89 -4.00
N ILE A 66 5.97 -18.71 -2.70
CA ILE A 66 5.06 -19.17 -1.63
C ILE A 66 3.66 -18.60 -1.87
N PHE A 67 3.54 -17.27 -1.97
CA PHE A 67 2.22 -16.63 -2.12
C PHE A 67 1.57 -16.96 -3.46
N THR A 68 2.32 -17.03 -4.54
CA THR A 68 1.77 -17.37 -5.86
C THR A 68 1.24 -18.80 -5.88
N GLN A 69 2.00 -19.75 -5.35
CA GLN A 69 1.58 -21.15 -5.23
C GLN A 69 0.39 -21.29 -4.27
N MET A 70 0.41 -20.61 -3.15
CA MET A 70 -0.68 -20.62 -2.17
C MET A 70 -1.99 -20.15 -2.79
N TYR A 71 -2.01 -19.00 -3.48
CA TYR A 71 -3.21 -18.50 -4.13
C TYR A 71 -3.74 -19.46 -5.20
N GLU A 72 -2.86 -20.07 -5.99
CA GLU A 72 -3.28 -21.08 -6.96
C GLU A 72 -3.86 -22.33 -6.30
N ASN A 73 -3.27 -22.81 -5.21
CA ASN A 73 -3.83 -23.92 -4.44
C ASN A 73 -5.16 -23.57 -3.79
N MET A 74 -5.29 -22.35 -3.24
CA MET A 74 -6.57 -21.88 -2.70
C MET A 74 -7.65 -21.84 -3.78
N ARG A 75 -7.29 -21.40 -5.00
CA ARG A 75 -8.21 -21.37 -6.14
C ARG A 75 -8.66 -22.77 -6.56
N GLN A 76 -7.74 -23.73 -6.60
CA GLN A 76 -8.02 -25.07 -7.11
C GLN A 76 -8.64 -26.01 -6.05
N THR A 77 -8.19 -25.90 -4.81
CA THR A 77 -8.50 -26.89 -3.75
C THR A 77 -9.08 -26.28 -2.48
N GLY A 78 -9.08 -24.97 -2.37
CA GLY A 78 -9.43 -24.25 -1.12
C GLY A 78 -8.32 -24.30 -0.05
N SER A 79 -7.17 -24.96 -0.32
CA SER A 79 -6.09 -25.13 0.65
C SER A 79 -5.05 -24.01 0.54
N VAL A 80 -4.64 -23.48 1.68
CA VAL A 80 -3.52 -22.51 1.81
C VAL A 80 -2.15 -23.21 1.84
N ALA A 81 -2.02 -24.40 1.29
CA ALA A 81 -0.80 -25.17 1.30
C ALA A 81 0.19 -24.70 0.22
N THR A 82 1.47 -24.82 0.54
CA THR A 82 2.59 -24.58 -0.37
C THR A 82 3.67 -25.64 -0.16
N THR A 83 4.46 -25.94 -1.18
CA THR A 83 5.60 -26.85 -1.10
C THR A 83 6.92 -26.14 -0.93
N LEU A 84 6.94 -24.82 -1.11
CA LEU A 84 8.16 -24.01 -1.04
C LEU A 84 8.56 -23.70 0.39
N GLU A 85 7.60 -23.68 1.31
CA GLU A 85 7.87 -23.39 2.70
C GLU A 85 8.49 -24.60 3.40
N ARG A 86 9.69 -24.43 3.97
CA ARG A 86 10.45 -25.50 4.67
C ARG A 86 10.62 -26.78 3.86
N ASN A 87 10.65 -26.69 2.53
CA ASN A 87 10.85 -27.81 1.59
C ASN A 87 9.88 -29.00 1.81
N ARG A 88 8.65 -28.75 2.23
CA ARG A 88 7.61 -29.76 2.40
C ARG A 88 6.23 -29.17 2.17
N LEU A 89 5.26 -30.04 1.86
CA LEU A 89 3.87 -29.60 1.81
C LEU A 89 3.42 -29.14 3.20
N LEU A 90 3.15 -27.87 3.34
CA LEU A 90 2.76 -27.23 4.60
C LEU A 90 1.66 -26.23 4.36
N SER A 91 0.70 -26.15 5.28
CA SER A 91 -0.24 -25.03 5.30
C SER A 91 0.50 -23.77 5.72
N HIS A 92 0.42 -22.72 4.91
CA HIS A 92 1.02 -21.43 5.24
C HIS A 92 0.49 -20.85 6.57
N PHE A 93 -0.74 -21.19 6.95
CA PHE A 93 -1.30 -20.82 8.27
C PHE A 93 -0.58 -21.46 9.46
N GLY A 94 0.22 -22.51 9.24
CA GLY A 94 1.10 -23.04 10.26
C GLY A 94 2.34 -22.19 10.53
N VAL A 95 2.59 -21.16 9.68
CA VAL A 95 3.72 -20.23 9.80
C VAL A 95 3.20 -18.81 10.08
N HIS A 96 2.28 -18.33 9.24
CA HIS A 96 1.67 -17.02 9.37
C HIS A 96 0.15 -17.11 9.18
N PHE A 97 -0.61 -16.83 10.23
CA PHE A 97 -2.07 -16.83 10.16
C PHE A 97 -2.56 -15.45 9.72
N SER A 98 -2.97 -15.32 8.47
CA SER A 98 -3.42 -14.05 7.88
C SER A 98 -4.71 -14.24 7.06
N PRO A 99 -5.89 -14.03 7.65
CA PRO A 99 -7.19 -14.22 6.97
C PRO A 99 -7.40 -13.31 5.75
N ILE A 100 -6.60 -12.26 5.60
CA ILE A 100 -6.66 -11.32 4.48
C ILE A 100 -6.51 -12.02 3.11
N TYR A 101 -5.86 -13.18 3.07
CA TYR A 101 -5.72 -13.96 1.83
C TYR A 101 -7.07 -14.32 1.23
N TYR A 102 -8.08 -14.65 2.05
CA TYR A 102 -9.42 -14.95 1.59
C TYR A 102 -10.15 -13.71 1.06
N ILE A 103 -9.85 -12.51 1.59
CA ILE A 103 -10.42 -11.25 1.08
C ILE A 103 -9.87 -10.93 -0.31
N ALA A 104 -8.60 -11.25 -0.55
CA ALA A 104 -7.93 -11.02 -1.83
C ALA A 104 -8.22 -12.12 -2.87
N LEU A 105 -8.58 -13.32 -2.43
CA LEU A 105 -8.79 -14.50 -3.27
C LEU A 105 -9.82 -14.29 -4.41
N PRO A 106 -10.97 -13.60 -4.22
CA PRO A 106 -11.91 -13.35 -5.32
C PRO A 106 -11.28 -12.64 -6.52
N ILE A 107 -10.33 -11.72 -6.29
CA ILE A 107 -9.62 -11.02 -7.36
C ILE A 107 -8.74 -12.02 -8.12
N TYR A 108 -8.05 -12.91 -7.40
CA TYR A 108 -7.23 -13.96 -8.00
C TYR A 108 -8.05 -14.98 -8.77
N PHE A 109 -9.28 -15.31 -8.34
CA PHE A 109 -10.19 -16.19 -9.09
C PHE A 109 -10.52 -15.64 -10.48
N ILE A 110 -10.71 -14.32 -10.59
CA ILE A 110 -11.06 -13.68 -11.86
C ILE A 110 -9.82 -13.62 -12.79
N PHE A 111 -8.66 -13.33 -12.22
CA PHE A 111 -7.40 -13.16 -12.96
C PHE A 111 -6.28 -14.01 -12.34
N PRO A 112 -6.29 -15.35 -12.54
CA PRO A 112 -5.30 -16.26 -11.94
C PRO A 112 -3.92 -16.07 -12.58
N SER A 113 -3.10 -15.24 -11.96
CA SER A 113 -1.76 -14.90 -12.48
C SER A 113 -0.85 -14.41 -11.33
N PRO A 114 0.46 -14.70 -11.39
CA PRO A 114 1.42 -14.09 -10.47
C PRO A 114 1.40 -12.55 -10.50
N VAL A 115 1.10 -11.94 -11.64
CA VAL A 115 0.92 -10.49 -11.78
C VAL A 115 -0.23 -10.00 -10.90
N THR A 116 -1.31 -10.76 -10.79
CA THR A 116 -2.46 -10.41 -9.94
C THR A 116 -2.07 -10.34 -8.48
N VAL A 117 -1.19 -11.21 -8.00
CA VAL A 117 -0.68 -11.16 -6.62
C VAL A 117 0.03 -9.84 -6.34
N GLN A 118 0.86 -9.35 -7.28
CA GLN A 118 1.53 -8.06 -7.16
C GLN A 118 0.54 -6.89 -7.20
N LEU A 119 -0.47 -6.96 -8.05
CA LEU A 119 -1.51 -5.92 -8.13
C LEU A 119 -2.41 -5.89 -6.89
N ILE A 120 -2.67 -7.05 -6.28
CA ILE A 120 -3.36 -7.12 -4.98
C ILE A 120 -2.54 -6.38 -3.91
N GLN A 121 -1.24 -6.61 -3.83
CA GLN A 121 -0.36 -5.87 -2.90
C GLN A 121 -0.44 -4.36 -3.16
N ALA A 122 -0.29 -3.93 -4.41
CA ALA A 122 -0.38 -2.53 -4.78
C ALA A 122 -1.73 -1.91 -4.38
N LEU A 123 -2.83 -2.65 -4.57
CA LEU A 123 -4.17 -2.23 -4.18
C LEU A 123 -4.28 -2.06 -2.65
N MET A 124 -3.80 -3.05 -1.88
CA MET A 124 -3.86 -3.00 -0.42
C MET A 124 -3.04 -1.84 0.16
N ILE A 125 -1.94 -1.46 -0.50
CA ILE A 125 -1.13 -0.29 -0.12
C ILE A 125 -1.80 1.03 -0.52
N ALA A 126 -2.57 1.06 -1.60
CA ALA A 126 -3.28 2.27 -2.01
C ALA A 126 -4.59 2.51 -1.23
N LEU A 127 -5.29 1.47 -0.81
CA LEU A 127 -6.58 1.56 -0.10
C LEU A 127 -6.56 2.36 1.21
N PRO A 128 -5.47 2.42 2.02
CA PRO A 128 -5.42 3.20 3.24
C PRO A 128 -5.66 4.71 3.07
N VAL A 129 -5.60 5.25 1.85
CA VAL A 129 -6.03 6.64 1.61
C VAL A 129 -7.51 6.87 1.98
N ILE A 130 -8.34 5.81 1.94
CA ILE A 130 -9.76 5.90 2.30
C ILE A 130 -9.94 6.11 3.81
N PRO A 131 -9.42 5.24 4.70
CA PRO A 131 -9.54 5.48 6.14
C PRO A 131 -8.84 6.76 6.58
N ILE A 132 -7.76 7.20 5.94
CA ILE A 132 -7.15 8.51 6.23
C ILE A 132 -8.18 9.64 6.06
N VAL A 133 -8.93 9.66 4.96
CA VAL A 133 -9.99 10.65 4.73
C VAL A 133 -11.11 10.52 5.76
N LEU A 134 -11.53 9.30 6.09
CA LEU A 134 -12.60 9.07 7.06
C LEU A 134 -12.19 9.55 8.46
N ILE A 135 -10.99 9.21 8.90
CA ILE A 135 -10.42 9.67 10.18
C ILE A 135 -10.28 11.20 10.19
N ALA A 136 -9.71 11.79 9.14
CA ALA A 136 -9.58 13.23 9.04
C ALA A 136 -10.94 13.96 9.17
N ARG A 137 -12.01 13.38 8.63
CA ARG A 137 -13.38 13.91 8.76
C ARG A 137 -13.93 13.77 10.15
N GLU A 138 -13.72 12.64 10.80
CA GLU A 138 -14.16 12.38 12.17
C GLU A 138 -13.53 13.38 13.12
N TYR A 139 -12.23 13.65 12.97
CA TYR A 139 -11.51 14.66 13.75
C TYR A 139 -11.69 16.09 13.25
N ARG A 140 -12.58 16.33 12.27
CA ARG A 140 -12.89 17.65 11.69
C ARG A 140 -11.64 18.40 11.21
N LEU A 141 -10.66 17.68 10.69
CA LEU A 141 -9.46 18.28 10.14
C LEU A 141 -9.80 19.10 8.87
N SER A 142 -8.98 20.11 8.61
CA SER A 142 -9.15 20.92 7.40
C SER A 142 -8.91 20.07 6.14
N ASN A 143 -9.49 20.51 5.02
CA ASN A 143 -9.31 19.83 3.74
C ASN A 143 -7.83 19.74 3.33
N TRP A 144 -7.02 20.76 3.61
CA TRP A 144 -5.59 20.75 3.36
C TRP A 144 -4.82 19.76 4.26
N MET A 145 -5.20 19.66 5.52
CA MET A 145 -4.61 18.64 6.42
C MET A 145 -4.92 17.25 5.93
N THR A 146 -6.13 17.00 5.42
CA THR A 146 -6.48 15.70 4.83
C THR A 146 -5.59 15.36 3.63
N VAL A 147 -5.36 16.29 2.71
CA VAL A 147 -4.42 16.12 1.59
C VAL A 147 -3.01 15.90 2.11
N GLY A 148 -2.56 16.70 3.09
CA GLY A 148 -1.22 16.61 3.68
C GLY A 148 -0.95 15.23 4.29
N PHE A 149 -1.87 14.70 5.12
CA PHE A 149 -1.74 13.35 5.69
C PHE A 149 -1.74 12.27 4.63
N THR A 150 -2.55 12.41 3.58
CA THR A 150 -2.55 11.45 2.46
C THR A 150 -1.22 11.46 1.71
N LEU A 151 -0.63 12.64 1.47
CA LEU A 151 0.68 12.78 0.85
C LEU A 151 1.79 12.22 1.75
N LEU A 152 1.76 12.51 3.05
CA LEU A 152 2.70 11.96 4.02
C LEU A 152 2.68 10.43 4.00
N TYR A 153 1.49 9.83 3.97
CA TYR A 153 1.34 8.38 3.85
C TYR A 153 1.94 7.86 2.54
N ALA A 154 1.57 8.45 1.40
CA ALA A 154 2.00 8.00 0.07
C ALA A 154 3.52 8.16 -0.14
N LEU A 155 4.12 9.19 0.43
CA LEU A 155 5.56 9.49 0.32
C LEU A 155 6.39 8.92 1.46
N TYR A 156 5.76 8.26 2.45
CA TYR A 156 6.49 7.70 3.58
C TYR A 156 7.40 6.54 3.11
N PRO A 157 8.71 6.60 3.38
CA PRO A 157 9.65 5.63 2.85
C PRO A 157 9.35 4.18 3.23
N ALA A 158 8.77 3.93 4.41
CA ALA A 158 8.41 2.57 4.81
C ALA A 158 7.23 2.02 3.99
N THR A 159 6.26 2.88 3.61
CA THR A 159 5.15 2.49 2.72
C THR A 159 5.67 2.07 1.35
N SER A 160 6.57 2.87 0.74
CA SER A 160 7.12 2.57 -0.58
C SER A 160 8.20 1.47 -0.54
N GLY A 161 9.04 1.43 0.49
CA GLY A 161 10.14 0.46 0.60
C GLY A 161 9.66 -0.98 0.73
N GLY A 162 8.70 -1.23 1.63
CA GLY A 162 8.07 -2.56 1.75
C GLY A 162 7.18 -2.89 0.54
N ALA A 163 6.52 -1.88 -0.01
CA ALA A 163 5.58 -2.03 -1.12
C ALA A 163 6.20 -2.50 -2.44
N VAL A 164 7.43 -2.12 -2.72
CA VAL A 164 8.12 -2.48 -3.98
C VAL A 164 8.92 -3.78 -3.89
N TYR A 165 8.88 -4.42 -2.74
CA TYR A 165 9.43 -5.76 -2.54
C TYR A 165 8.45 -6.83 -3.05
N ASP A 166 8.76 -8.09 -2.82
CA ASP A 166 7.88 -9.22 -3.15
C ASP A 166 6.62 -9.18 -2.27
N MET A 167 5.51 -9.75 -2.77
CA MET A 167 4.27 -9.83 -2.02
C MET A 167 4.50 -10.54 -0.69
N HIS A 168 4.12 -9.87 0.40
CA HIS A 168 4.21 -10.41 1.76
C HIS A 168 3.11 -9.80 2.63
N GLU A 169 2.51 -10.58 3.54
CA GLU A 169 1.44 -10.09 4.42
C GLU A 169 1.87 -8.94 5.34
N ASN A 170 3.14 -8.82 5.65
CA ASN A 170 3.68 -7.70 6.43
C ASN A 170 3.48 -6.33 5.76
N CYS A 171 3.17 -6.31 4.45
CA CYS A 171 2.82 -5.07 3.76
C CYS A 171 1.44 -4.53 4.17
N PHE A 172 0.63 -5.32 4.88
CA PHE A 172 -0.75 -4.99 5.26
C PHE A 172 -0.89 -4.65 6.75
N LEU A 173 0.21 -4.74 7.50
CA LEU A 173 0.30 -4.41 8.92
C LEU A 173 0.82 -2.98 9.12
#